data_b61ec7428a352f978931b6bc36609241
#
_entry.id   b61ec7428a352f978931b6bc36609241
#
_cell.length_a   1.000
_cell.length_b   1.000
_cell.length_c   1.000
_cell.angle_alpha   90.00
_cell.angle_beta   90.00
_cell.angle_gamma   90.00
#
_symmetry.space_group_name_H-M   'P 1'
#
loop_
_entity.id
_entity.type
_entity.pdbx_description
1 polymer ?
#
loop_
_entity_poly.entity_id
_entity_poly.type
_entity_poly.pdbx_seq_one_letter_code
_entity_poly.pdbx_strand_id
1 'polypeptide(L)'
;MKPISVASAISLVVSIALAPQLAVADAPGAIRLDPVAGKEVCTAGVGVPNTPDGLLSLCVKKGLFTHDQYEVKANGAVILKGIDDETTDGVSGSYSGRPIDLKCTPVLSAPDSVTDSQIESIRKSYPTASRDQLKQHYMLLITLETGRHCVVRIEETSLLSVDLHFE
;
A
#
# COMPACT_ATOMS: atom_id res chain seq x y z
N MET A 1 -63.94 -26.68 43.97
CA MET A 1 -62.53 -26.32 44.22
C MET A 1 -61.88 -26.09 42.89
N LYS A 2 -61.59 -24.82 42.55
CA LYS A 2 -60.86 -24.42 41.27
C LYS A 2 -59.43 -24.15 41.62
N PRO A 3 -58.42 -24.64 40.84
CA PRO A 3 -57.06 -24.24 41.03
C PRO A 3 -56.78 -22.90 40.32
N ILE A 4 -56.06 -22.03 41.04
CA ILE A 4 -55.61 -20.74 40.60
C ILE A 4 -54.28 -20.96 39.85
N SER A 5 -54.23 -20.57 38.56
CA SER A 5 -53.03 -20.61 37.73
C SER A 5 -52.27 -19.30 37.92
N VAL A 6 -51.04 -19.37 38.44
CA VAL A 6 -50.14 -18.22 38.57
C VAL A 6 -49.23 -18.17 37.32
N ALA A 7 -49.44 -17.17 36.49
CA ALA A 7 -48.56 -16.90 35.34
C ALA A 7 -47.35 -16.07 35.80
N SER A 8 -46.14 -16.68 35.76
CA SER A 8 -44.86 -15.99 35.97
C SER A 8 -44.44 -15.27 34.70
N ALA A 9 -44.41 -13.95 34.73
CA ALA A 9 -43.85 -13.13 33.68
C ALA A 9 -42.33 -13.03 33.86
N ILE A 10 -41.59 -13.62 32.94
CA ILE A 10 -40.12 -13.50 32.87
C ILE A 10 -39.81 -12.25 32.07
N SER A 11 -39.31 -11.18 32.72
CA SER A 11 -38.80 -9.99 32.08
C SER A 11 -37.36 -10.25 31.56
N LEU A 12 -37.23 -10.29 30.26
CA LEU A 12 -35.93 -10.39 29.58
C LEU A 12 -35.31 -8.99 29.53
N VAL A 13 -34.30 -8.74 30.36
CA VAL A 13 -33.49 -7.51 30.29
C VAL A 13 -32.43 -7.70 29.22
N VAL A 14 -32.62 -7.05 28.05
CA VAL A 14 -31.62 -7.01 26.99
C VAL A 14 -30.61 -5.90 27.32
N SER A 15 -29.45 -6.31 27.83
CA SER A 15 -28.32 -5.40 28.03
C SER A 15 -27.66 -5.12 26.69
N ILE A 16 -27.86 -3.94 26.11
CA ILE A 16 -27.14 -3.46 24.92
C ILE A 16 -25.76 -3.00 25.39
N ALA A 17 -24.74 -3.82 25.14
CA ALA A 17 -23.34 -3.43 25.32
C ALA A 17 -22.98 -2.44 24.23
N LEU A 18 -22.84 -1.14 24.58
CA LEU A 18 -22.17 -0.16 23.70
C LEU A 18 -20.69 -0.54 23.61
N ALA A 19 -20.29 -1.15 22.49
CA ALA A 19 -18.89 -1.28 22.16
C ALA A 19 -18.31 0.14 21.89
N PRO A 20 -17.15 0.51 22.49
CA PRO A 20 -16.49 1.75 22.15
C PRO A 20 -16.09 1.68 20.68
N GLN A 21 -16.62 2.58 19.85
CA GLN A 21 -16.12 2.82 18.52
C GLN A 21 -14.70 3.43 18.68
N LEU A 22 -13.68 2.61 18.42
CA LEU A 22 -12.34 3.13 18.21
C LEU A 22 -12.42 4.08 17.01
N ALA A 23 -12.28 5.38 17.30
CA ALA A 23 -12.10 6.38 16.26
C ALA A 23 -10.83 5.99 15.49
N VAL A 24 -11.01 5.50 14.27
CA VAL A 24 -9.91 5.37 13.30
C VAL A 24 -9.46 6.81 13.07
N ALA A 25 -8.29 7.17 13.62
CA ALA A 25 -7.65 8.43 13.29
C ALA A 25 -7.49 8.46 11.78
N ASP A 26 -8.04 9.47 11.12
CA ASP A 26 -7.84 9.72 9.69
C ASP A 26 -6.33 9.66 9.44
N ALA A 27 -5.89 8.70 8.62
CA ALA A 27 -4.51 8.64 8.19
C ALA A 27 -4.20 9.97 7.50
N PRO A 28 -3.09 10.64 7.83
CA PRO A 28 -2.69 11.86 7.14
C PRO A 28 -2.72 11.57 5.64
N GLY A 29 -3.32 12.45 4.85
CA GLY A 29 -3.43 12.27 3.39
C GLY A 29 -2.08 11.91 2.80
N ALA A 30 -2.06 11.03 1.80
CA ALA A 30 -0.83 10.57 1.19
C ALA A 30 -0.02 11.75 0.62
N ILE A 31 1.28 11.76 0.89
CA ILE A 31 2.21 12.76 0.37
C ILE A 31 2.52 12.37 -1.08
N ARG A 32 2.32 13.29 -2.02
CA ARG A 32 2.72 13.06 -3.41
C ARG A 32 4.21 13.29 -3.61
N LEU A 33 4.86 12.39 -4.33
CA LEU A 33 6.24 12.49 -4.80
C LEU A 33 6.30 12.13 -6.29
N ASP A 34 7.04 12.94 -7.05
CA ASP A 34 7.29 12.73 -8.48
C ASP A 34 8.79 12.44 -8.67
N PRO A 35 9.24 11.16 -8.60
CA PRO A 35 10.64 10.79 -8.69
C PRO A 35 11.20 11.09 -10.08
N VAL A 36 12.37 11.72 -10.13
CA VAL A 36 13.10 12.04 -11.34
C VAL A 36 14.23 11.04 -11.56
N ALA A 37 14.36 10.53 -12.79
CA ALA A 37 15.39 9.55 -13.15
C ALA A 37 16.80 10.04 -12.78
N GLY A 38 17.56 9.21 -12.09
CA GLY A 38 18.92 9.48 -11.62
C GLY A 38 19.02 10.47 -10.45
N LYS A 39 17.92 11.09 -10.01
CA LYS A 39 17.87 12.00 -8.88
C LYS A 39 17.22 11.37 -7.67
N GLU A 40 17.74 11.64 -6.47
CA GLU A 40 17.06 11.35 -5.23
C GLU A 40 16.02 12.44 -4.93
N VAL A 41 14.79 12.03 -4.63
CA VAL A 41 13.69 12.91 -4.19
C VAL A 41 13.17 12.37 -2.88
N CYS A 42 13.01 13.25 -1.88
CA CYS A 42 12.60 12.86 -0.54
C CYS A 42 11.32 13.59 -0.12
N THR A 43 10.52 12.95 0.74
CA THR A 43 9.44 13.63 1.47
C THR A 43 10.02 14.63 2.47
N ALA A 44 9.21 15.59 2.91
CA ALA A 44 9.48 16.32 4.15
C ALA A 44 9.56 15.30 5.33
N GLY A 45 10.36 15.64 6.32
CA GLY A 45 10.49 14.82 7.53
C GLY A 45 9.20 14.83 8.35
N VAL A 46 8.78 13.65 8.81
CA VAL A 46 7.63 13.46 9.72
C VAL A 46 8.13 13.02 11.09
N GLY A 47 7.61 13.65 12.15
CA GLY A 47 8.00 13.34 13.54
C GLY A 47 7.63 11.91 13.94
N VAL A 48 8.55 11.24 14.64
CA VAL A 48 8.33 9.89 15.17
C VAL A 48 7.77 9.98 16.59
N PRO A 49 6.60 9.41 16.89
CA PRO A 49 6.04 9.39 18.24
C PRO A 49 7.02 8.76 19.23
N ASN A 50 7.13 9.35 20.40
CA ASN A 50 8.00 8.89 21.50
C ASN A 50 9.52 8.87 21.17
N THR A 51 9.95 9.57 20.12
CA THR A 51 11.36 9.76 19.79
C THR A 51 11.62 11.26 19.68
N PRO A 52 12.21 11.90 20.71
CA PRO A 52 12.55 13.32 20.66
C PRO A 52 13.39 13.63 19.43
N ASP A 53 13.02 14.66 18.68
CA ASP A 53 13.71 15.13 17.47
C ASP A 53 13.87 14.08 16.36
N GLY A 54 13.17 12.93 16.46
CA GLY A 54 13.17 11.89 15.43
C GLY A 54 12.34 12.31 14.21
N LEU A 55 12.97 12.60 13.07
CA LEU A 55 12.31 12.89 11.79
C LEU A 55 12.56 11.76 10.81
N LEU A 56 11.49 11.16 10.29
CA LEU A 56 11.55 10.17 9.22
C LEU A 56 11.19 10.79 7.88
N SER A 57 11.92 10.43 6.85
CA SER A 57 11.60 10.74 5.45
C SER A 57 11.73 9.50 4.58
N LEU A 58 10.93 9.40 3.53
CA LEU A 58 11.10 8.43 2.44
C LEU A 58 11.80 9.14 1.29
N CYS A 59 12.93 8.60 0.86
CA CYS A 59 13.68 9.04 -0.30
C CYS A 59 13.59 7.99 -1.40
N VAL A 60 13.38 8.44 -2.63
CA VAL A 60 13.29 7.57 -3.81
C VAL A 60 14.24 8.08 -4.87
N LYS A 61 15.01 7.18 -5.45
CA LYS A 61 15.87 7.43 -6.59
C LYS A 61 15.47 6.50 -7.72
N LYS A 62 14.82 7.07 -8.74
CA LYS A 62 14.41 6.31 -9.94
C LYS A 62 15.65 5.91 -10.74
N GLY A 63 15.75 4.62 -11.05
CA GLY A 63 16.81 4.08 -11.91
C GLY A 63 16.62 4.53 -13.37
N LEU A 64 17.70 4.63 -14.12
CA LEU A 64 17.65 4.88 -15.58
C LEU A 64 17.51 3.57 -16.36
N PHE A 65 18.24 2.53 -15.94
CA PHE A 65 18.26 1.19 -16.54
C PHE A 65 18.43 0.11 -15.44
N THR A 66 18.18 0.48 -14.20
CA THR A 66 18.33 -0.35 -13.02
C THR A 66 17.09 -0.20 -12.18
N HIS A 67 16.96 -1.02 -11.14
CA HIS A 67 15.89 -0.91 -10.15
C HIS A 67 15.83 0.47 -9.52
N ASP A 68 14.63 0.90 -9.18
CA ASP A 68 14.40 2.06 -8.33
C ASP A 68 14.88 1.75 -6.92
N GLN A 69 15.46 2.74 -6.24
CA GLN A 69 15.97 2.61 -4.88
C GLN A 69 15.10 3.41 -3.92
N TYR A 70 14.77 2.80 -2.80
CA TYR A 70 13.94 3.36 -1.75
C TYR A 70 14.74 3.37 -0.45
N GLU A 71 14.80 4.52 0.20
CA GLU A 71 15.51 4.69 1.47
C GLU A 71 14.61 5.39 2.49
N VAL A 72 14.41 4.76 3.65
CA VAL A 72 13.87 5.47 4.82
C VAL A 72 15.03 6.05 5.59
N LYS A 73 15.00 7.36 5.79
CA LYS A 73 16.03 8.09 6.52
C LYS A 73 15.48 8.62 7.84
N ALA A 74 16.24 8.44 8.91
CA ALA A 74 15.99 9.07 10.20
C ALA A 74 17.04 10.16 10.43
N ASN A 75 16.59 11.41 10.55
CA ASN A 75 17.47 12.58 10.67
C ASN A 75 18.56 12.63 9.58
N GLY A 76 18.22 12.22 8.36
CA GLY A 76 19.13 12.16 7.23
C GLY A 76 19.98 10.90 7.12
N ALA A 77 20.04 10.05 8.15
CA ALA A 77 20.76 8.78 8.12
C ALA A 77 19.84 7.66 7.58
N VAL A 78 20.35 6.85 6.65
CA VAL A 78 19.60 5.70 6.09
C VAL A 78 19.45 4.63 7.18
N ILE A 79 18.22 4.26 7.48
CA ILE A 79 17.87 3.21 8.46
C ILE A 79 17.22 1.99 7.80
N LEU A 80 16.65 2.15 6.60
CA LEU A 80 16.05 1.09 5.83
C LEU A 80 16.29 1.38 4.34
N LYS A 81 16.61 0.34 3.56
CA LYS A 81 16.86 0.46 2.12
C LYS A 81 16.33 -0.77 1.42
N GLY A 82 15.77 -0.57 0.23
CA GLY A 82 15.32 -1.63 -0.66
C GLY A 82 15.23 -1.16 -2.10
N ILE A 83 15.02 -2.09 -2.99
CA ILE A 83 14.69 -1.84 -4.40
C ILE A 83 13.17 -2.08 -4.62
N ASP A 84 12.67 -1.76 -5.81
CA ASP A 84 11.27 -1.90 -6.21
C ASP A 84 10.68 -3.29 -5.90
N ASP A 85 11.36 -4.38 -6.27
CA ASP A 85 10.90 -5.74 -6.01
C ASP A 85 10.84 -6.04 -4.51
N GLU A 86 11.90 -5.72 -3.76
CA GLU A 86 11.99 -5.95 -2.32
C GLU A 86 10.93 -5.16 -1.57
N THR A 87 10.69 -3.89 -1.95
CA THR A 87 9.69 -3.04 -1.30
C THR A 87 8.25 -3.47 -1.60
N THR A 88 8.02 -4.19 -2.71
CA THR A 88 6.73 -4.79 -3.03
C THR A 88 6.37 -5.89 -2.04
N ASP A 89 7.33 -6.73 -1.67
CA ASP A 89 7.16 -7.76 -0.65
C ASP A 89 7.15 -7.15 0.76
N GLY A 90 7.92 -6.10 0.96
CA GLY A 90 8.10 -5.39 2.21
C GLY A 90 9.52 -5.56 2.77
N VAL A 91 10.15 -4.44 3.09
CA VAL A 91 11.48 -4.39 3.70
C VAL A 91 11.34 -4.00 5.16
N SER A 92 11.95 -4.79 6.05
CA SER A 92 11.84 -4.60 7.50
C SER A 92 13.20 -4.36 8.15
N GLY A 93 13.20 -3.63 9.25
CA GLY A 93 14.39 -3.31 10.03
C GLY A 93 14.03 -2.92 11.46
N SER A 94 14.94 -2.16 12.10
CA SER A 94 14.73 -1.65 13.46
C SER A 94 15.17 -0.19 13.55
N TYR A 95 14.37 0.64 14.19
CA TYR A 95 14.70 2.02 14.54
C TYR A 95 14.43 2.28 16.02
N SER A 96 15.48 2.68 16.76
CA SER A 96 15.41 2.89 18.22
C SER A 96 14.82 1.69 18.98
N GLY A 97 15.19 0.46 18.57
CA GLY A 97 14.71 -0.78 19.18
C GLY A 97 13.29 -1.20 18.82
N ARG A 98 12.60 -0.43 17.98
CA ARG A 98 11.24 -0.73 17.48
C ARG A 98 11.30 -1.27 16.04
N PRO A 99 10.48 -2.26 15.67
CA PRO A 99 10.39 -2.71 14.29
C PRO A 99 9.88 -1.60 13.38
N ILE A 100 10.52 -1.44 12.22
CA ILE A 100 10.13 -0.54 11.16
C ILE A 100 10.00 -1.32 9.86
N ASP A 101 8.99 -1.03 9.06
CA ASP A 101 8.79 -1.60 7.73
C ASP A 101 8.47 -0.54 6.69
N LEU A 102 8.88 -0.83 5.46
CA LEU A 102 8.53 -0.11 4.24
C LEU A 102 7.89 -1.09 3.28
N LYS A 103 6.68 -0.78 2.82
CA LYS A 103 5.99 -1.51 1.76
C LYS A 103 5.49 -0.56 0.70
N CYS A 104 5.79 -0.87 -0.58
CA CYS A 104 5.34 -0.11 -1.74
C CYS A 104 4.51 -0.99 -2.66
N THR A 105 3.24 -0.67 -2.84
CA THR A 105 2.33 -1.38 -3.74
C THR A 105 2.31 -0.68 -5.09
N PRO A 106 2.58 -1.38 -6.22
CA PRO A 106 2.56 -0.76 -7.54
C PRO A 106 1.14 -0.30 -7.91
N VAL A 107 1.05 0.86 -8.54
CA VAL A 107 -0.16 1.39 -9.17
C VAL A 107 -0.07 1.11 -10.66
N LEU A 108 -0.96 0.25 -11.13
CA LEU A 108 -0.96 -0.23 -12.50
C LEU A 108 -2.04 0.49 -13.31
N SER A 109 -1.71 0.91 -14.52
CA SER A 109 -2.64 1.43 -15.50
C SER A 109 -2.70 0.50 -16.69
N ALA A 110 -3.91 0.08 -17.05
CA ALA A 110 -4.19 -0.68 -18.25
C ALA A 110 -5.19 0.12 -19.12
N PRO A 111 -5.14 0.02 -20.45
CA PRO A 111 -6.11 0.66 -21.30
C PRO A 111 -7.52 0.09 -21.09
N ASP A 112 -8.55 0.94 -21.21
CA ASP A 112 -9.96 0.55 -21.01
C ASP A 112 -10.44 -0.48 -22.03
N SER A 113 -9.82 -0.54 -23.21
CA SER A 113 -10.22 -1.45 -24.27
C SER A 113 -9.03 -1.92 -25.11
N VAL A 114 -9.21 -3.10 -25.70
CA VAL A 114 -8.24 -3.72 -26.64
C VAL A 114 -8.98 -4.02 -27.93
N THR A 115 -8.40 -3.62 -29.06
CA THR A 115 -8.96 -3.85 -30.40
C THR A 115 -8.70 -5.27 -30.88
N ASP A 116 -9.50 -5.74 -31.85
CA ASP A 116 -9.33 -7.06 -32.45
C ASP A 116 -7.98 -7.24 -33.14
N SER A 117 -7.46 -6.19 -33.79
CA SER A 117 -6.14 -6.23 -34.43
C SER A 117 -5.00 -6.40 -33.41
N GLN A 118 -5.14 -5.79 -32.24
CA GLN A 118 -4.19 -5.95 -31.13
C GLN A 118 -4.20 -7.37 -30.56
N ILE A 119 -5.40 -7.93 -30.35
CA ILE A 119 -5.57 -9.32 -29.90
C ILE A 119 -4.96 -10.28 -30.92
N GLU A 120 -5.23 -10.05 -32.22
CA GLU A 120 -4.72 -10.90 -33.29
C GLU A 120 -3.19 -10.85 -33.45
N SER A 121 -2.58 -9.70 -33.09
CA SER A 121 -1.11 -9.53 -33.16
C SER A 121 -0.33 -10.54 -32.34
N ILE A 122 -0.90 -11.01 -31.22
CA ILE A 122 -0.26 -12.02 -30.34
C ILE A 122 -0.68 -13.45 -30.62
N ARG A 123 -1.63 -13.69 -31.54
CA ARG A 123 -2.14 -15.04 -31.87
C ARG A 123 -1.04 -16.02 -32.29
N LYS A 124 -0.01 -15.53 -32.99
CA LYS A 124 1.12 -16.37 -33.41
C LYS A 124 1.90 -16.95 -32.23
N SER A 125 1.96 -16.20 -31.11
CA SER A 125 2.65 -16.65 -29.90
C SER A 125 1.78 -17.60 -29.06
N TYR A 126 0.46 -17.54 -29.24
CA TYR A 126 -0.52 -18.33 -28.47
C TYR A 126 -1.57 -18.96 -29.40
N PRO A 127 -1.17 -19.91 -30.29
CA PRO A 127 -2.03 -20.40 -31.38
C PRO A 127 -3.29 -21.15 -30.92
N THR A 128 -3.24 -21.75 -29.71
CA THR A 128 -4.34 -22.53 -29.13
C THR A 128 -5.22 -21.73 -28.16
N ALA A 129 -4.84 -20.49 -27.85
CA ALA A 129 -5.58 -19.65 -26.91
C ALA A 129 -6.91 -19.18 -27.49
N SER A 130 -7.96 -19.17 -26.66
CA SER A 130 -9.23 -18.54 -27.00
C SER A 130 -9.07 -17.01 -27.15
N ARG A 131 -10.05 -16.36 -27.79
CA ARG A 131 -10.03 -14.89 -27.92
C ARG A 131 -9.96 -14.18 -26.58
N ASP A 132 -10.66 -14.67 -25.56
CA ASP A 132 -10.67 -14.08 -24.23
C ASP A 132 -9.31 -14.25 -23.54
N GLN A 133 -8.68 -15.40 -23.69
CA GLN A 133 -7.31 -15.63 -23.20
C GLN A 133 -6.30 -14.70 -23.89
N LEU A 134 -6.39 -14.54 -25.22
CA LEU A 134 -5.55 -13.59 -25.95
C LEU A 134 -5.77 -12.15 -25.47
N LYS A 135 -7.01 -11.75 -25.24
CA LYS A 135 -7.31 -10.43 -24.66
C LYS A 135 -6.65 -10.23 -23.30
N GLN A 136 -6.78 -11.21 -22.40
CA GLN A 136 -6.13 -11.16 -21.09
C GLN A 136 -4.59 -11.08 -21.20
N HIS A 137 -3.99 -11.92 -22.04
CA HIS A 137 -2.54 -11.88 -22.29
C HIS A 137 -2.10 -10.52 -22.83
N TYR A 138 -2.82 -9.97 -23.80
CA TYR A 138 -2.48 -8.67 -24.35
C TYR A 138 -2.59 -7.56 -23.30
N MET A 139 -3.67 -7.55 -22.51
CA MET A 139 -3.85 -6.59 -21.41
C MET A 139 -2.67 -6.62 -20.43
N LEU A 140 -2.19 -7.80 -20.06
CA LEU A 140 -1.02 -7.94 -19.17
C LEU A 140 0.25 -7.34 -19.79
N LEU A 141 0.44 -7.52 -21.12
CA LEU A 141 1.61 -7.00 -21.83
C LEU A 141 1.65 -5.47 -21.92
N ILE A 142 0.49 -4.82 -21.90
CA ILE A 142 0.37 -3.36 -22.07
C ILE A 142 0.01 -2.63 -20.76
N THR A 143 -0.12 -3.36 -19.66
CA THR A 143 -0.29 -2.77 -18.33
C THR A 143 1.04 -2.15 -17.91
N LEU A 144 1.00 -0.87 -17.59
CA LEU A 144 2.17 -0.10 -17.18
C LEU A 144 2.08 0.25 -15.69
N GLU A 145 3.19 0.21 -15.01
CA GLU A 145 3.30 0.78 -13.68
C GLU A 145 3.42 2.31 -13.81
N THR A 146 2.43 3.03 -13.29
CA THR A 146 2.35 4.49 -13.34
C THR A 146 2.72 5.15 -12.03
N GLY A 147 2.99 4.34 -11.01
CA GLY A 147 3.39 4.84 -9.70
C GLY A 147 3.40 3.73 -8.65
N ARG A 148 3.61 4.13 -7.41
CA ARG A 148 3.54 3.24 -6.23
C ARG A 148 2.92 3.95 -5.05
N HIS A 149 2.16 3.21 -4.26
CA HIS A 149 1.72 3.64 -2.94
C HIS A 149 2.64 3.04 -1.89
N CYS A 150 3.45 3.87 -1.24
CA CYS A 150 4.43 3.46 -0.23
C CYS A 150 3.97 3.83 1.17
N VAL A 151 4.09 2.89 2.10
CA VAL A 151 3.76 3.09 3.52
C VAL A 151 4.97 2.71 4.37
N VAL A 152 5.38 3.64 5.24
CA VAL A 152 6.37 3.38 6.30
C VAL A 152 5.63 3.24 7.62
N ARG A 153 5.88 2.14 8.33
CA ARG A 153 5.31 1.88 9.65
C ARG A 153 6.40 1.71 10.69
N ILE A 154 6.11 2.13 11.91
CA ILE A 154 6.86 1.70 13.10
C ILE A 154 5.88 0.93 13.98
N GLU A 155 6.22 -0.32 14.28
CA GLU A 155 5.32 -1.27 14.89
C GLU A 155 4.08 -1.44 13.98
N GLU A 156 2.88 -1.17 14.47
CA GLU A 156 1.64 -1.22 13.68
C GLU A 156 1.15 0.15 13.21
N THR A 157 1.88 1.23 13.57
CA THR A 157 1.46 2.61 13.29
C THR A 157 2.03 3.09 11.97
N SER A 158 1.17 3.47 11.03
CA SER A 158 1.57 4.12 9.78
C SER A 158 2.03 5.56 10.07
N LEU A 159 3.28 5.87 9.74
CA LEU A 159 3.87 7.20 9.94
C LEU A 159 3.96 8.01 8.66
N LEU A 160 4.25 7.35 7.55
CA LEU A 160 4.31 7.97 6.23
C LEU A 160 3.45 7.18 5.26
N SER A 161 2.65 7.88 4.50
CA SER A 161 1.92 7.36 3.34
C SER A 161 2.26 8.25 2.16
N VAL A 162 2.82 7.67 1.10
CA VAL A 162 3.41 8.40 -0.02
C VAL A 162 2.94 7.80 -1.34
N ASP A 163 2.38 8.64 -2.20
CA ASP A 163 2.02 8.28 -3.57
C ASP A 163 3.13 8.74 -4.52
N LEU A 164 3.81 7.79 -5.13
CA LEU A 164 4.81 8.03 -6.16
C LEU A 164 4.12 8.03 -7.52
N HIS A 165 4.43 9.03 -8.35
CA HIS A 165 3.96 9.10 -9.72
C HIS A 165 5.15 9.00 -10.67
N PHE A 166 5.07 8.08 -11.63
CA PHE A 166 6.08 7.87 -12.66
C PHE A 166 5.60 8.50 -13.97
N GLU A 167 6.38 9.43 -14.51
CA GLU A 167 6.20 9.99 -15.85
C GLU A 167 6.99 9.20 -16.88
#